data_985e9fd8275a48e7a9f7d4a1a08b797a
#
_entry.id   985e9fd8275a48e7a9f7d4a1a08b797a
#
_cell.length_a   1.000
_cell.length_b   1.000
_cell.length_c   1.000
_cell.angle_alpha   90.00
_cell.angle_beta   90.00
_cell.angle_gamma   90.00
#
_symmetry.space_group_name_H-M   'P 1'
#
loop_
_entity.id
_entity.type
_entity.pdbx_description
1 polymer ?
#
loop_
_entity_poly.entity_id
_entity_poly.type
_entity_poly.pdbx_seq_one_letter_code
_entity_poly.pdbx_strand_id
1 'polypeptide(L)'
;FTAEKGEFTVIVGPSGAGKTTVLNMLGGMDKCDEGKITLDSDEISSFDRRRLTEYRRYDVGFVFQFYNLVQNLTAKENVELATEICKEPLDAEETLEKVGLKDRINNFPAQLSGGEQQRVSIARALAKNPKILLCDEPTGALDYGTGKAILKLLYDTCKSTGKTVIVITHNQAICGMADRVIKIKNGKVTENTVNENPLPAERIEW
;
A
#
# COMPACT_ATOMS: atom_id res chain seq x y z
N PHE A 1 16.79 -3.92 6.83
CA PHE A 1 16.58 -4.20 5.40
C PHE A 1 16.43 -2.91 4.62
N THR A 2 16.56 -3.01 3.29
CA THR A 2 16.41 -1.87 2.38
C THR A 2 15.41 -2.26 1.29
N ALA A 3 14.58 -1.33 0.86
CA ALA A 3 13.77 -1.40 -0.37
C ALA A 3 14.21 -0.23 -1.27
N GLU A 4 14.42 -0.49 -2.54
CA GLU A 4 14.87 0.54 -3.47
C GLU A 4 13.67 1.35 -4.00
N LYS A 5 13.94 2.56 -4.47
CA LYS A 5 12.91 3.42 -5.05
C LYS A 5 12.31 2.76 -6.30
N GLY A 6 10.98 2.71 -6.37
CA GLY A 6 10.27 2.08 -7.48
C GLY A 6 10.26 0.54 -7.43
N GLU A 7 10.68 -0.06 -6.31
CA GLU A 7 10.52 -1.51 -6.10
C GLU A 7 9.12 -1.86 -5.60
N PHE A 8 8.62 -2.99 -6.08
CA PHE A 8 7.48 -3.70 -5.51
C PHE A 8 8.02 -4.73 -4.52
N THR A 9 8.00 -4.36 -3.23
CA THR A 9 8.55 -5.18 -2.15
C THR A 9 7.44 -5.95 -1.43
N VAL A 10 7.63 -7.25 -1.21
CA VAL A 10 6.73 -8.08 -0.41
C VAL A 10 7.41 -8.45 0.90
N ILE A 11 6.76 -8.14 2.03
CA ILE A 11 7.16 -8.57 3.37
C ILE A 11 6.22 -9.72 3.76
N VAL A 12 6.75 -10.93 3.89
CA VAL A 12 5.97 -12.14 4.17
C VAL A 12 6.40 -12.79 5.49
N GLY A 13 5.43 -13.43 6.14
CA GLY A 13 5.66 -14.18 7.37
C GLY A 13 4.36 -14.62 8.02
N PRO A 14 4.41 -15.53 9.00
CA PRO A 14 3.21 -16.01 9.68
C PRO A 14 2.49 -14.89 10.45
N SER A 15 1.25 -15.14 10.83
CA SER A 15 0.50 -14.24 11.72
C SER A 15 1.28 -14.03 13.03
N GLY A 16 1.28 -12.80 13.53
CA GLY A 16 2.05 -12.45 14.74
C GLY A 16 3.56 -12.30 14.54
N ALA A 17 4.09 -12.43 13.33
CA ALA A 17 5.53 -12.29 13.07
C ALA A 17 6.07 -10.86 13.24
N GLY A 18 5.20 -9.83 13.40
CA GLY A 18 5.60 -8.43 13.54
C GLY A 18 5.50 -7.62 12.24
N LYS A 19 4.89 -8.16 11.17
CA LYS A 19 4.78 -7.48 9.87
C LYS A 19 4.04 -6.14 9.96
N THR A 20 2.85 -6.13 10.57
CA THR A 20 2.05 -4.90 10.76
C THR A 20 2.78 -3.88 11.64
N THR A 21 3.52 -4.33 12.65
CA THR A 21 4.36 -3.44 13.47
C THR A 21 5.43 -2.75 12.62
N VAL A 22 6.12 -3.51 11.76
CA VAL A 22 7.10 -2.95 10.84
C VAL A 22 6.44 -1.94 9.89
N LEU A 23 5.27 -2.26 9.34
CA LEU A 23 4.54 -1.36 8.44
C LEU A 23 4.12 -0.07 9.16
N ASN A 24 3.64 -0.17 10.40
CA ASN A 24 3.27 0.98 11.22
C ASN A 24 4.48 1.88 11.52
N MET A 25 5.64 1.30 11.81
CA MET A 25 6.87 2.06 12.00
C MET A 25 7.33 2.73 10.70
N LEU A 26 7.31 2.00 9.57
CA LEU A 26 7.64 2.57 8.26
C LEU A 26 6.69 3.73 7.89
N GLY A 27 5.42 3.59 8.23
CA GLY A 27 4.40 4.61 8.00
C GLY A 27 4.36 5.74 9.03
N GLY A 28 5.23 5.71 10.05
CA GLY A 28 5.27 6.72 11.10
C GLY A 28 4.02 6.75 12.00
N MET A 29 3.31 5.63 12.10
CA MET A 29 2.21 5.44 13.06
C MET A 29 2.75 5.07 14.44
N ASP A 30 3.79 4.21 14.47
CA ASP A 30 4.51 3.81 15.67
C ASP A 30 5.96 4.30 15.60
N LYS A 31 6.58 4.48 16.77
CA LYS A 31 8.00 4.79 16.87
C LYS A 31 8.79 3.50 17.09
N CYS A 32 10.00 3.44 16.52
CA CYS A 32 10.95 2.40 16.90
C CYS A 32 11.68 2.80 18.19
N ASP A 33 11.90 1.83 19.08
CA ASP A 33 12.64 2.05 20.32
C ASP A 33 14.14 2.21 20.05
N GLU A 34 14.67 1.46 19.08
CA GLU A 34 16.07 1.48 18.66
C GLU A 34 16.20 1.33 17.14
N GLY A 35 17.32 1.78 16.60
CA GLY A 35 17.64 1.71 15.18
C GLY A 35 17.19 2.93 14.39
N LYS A 36 17.24 2.83 13.06
CA LYS A 36 16.95 3.93 12.13
C LYS A 36 16.02 3.50 11.02
N ILE A 37 15.08 4.38 10.71
CA ILE A 37 14.21 4.28 9.54
C ILE A 37 14.48 5.49 8.68
N THR A 38 14.83 5.27 7.42
CA THR A 38 15.09 6.34 6.45
C THR A 38 14.20 6.19 5.24
N LEU A 39 13.72 7.31 4.71
CA LEU A 39 13.07 7.41 3.40
C LEU A 39 13.78 8.52 2.61
N ASP A 40 14.38 8.16 1.47
CA ASP A 40 15.31 9.01 0.75
C ASP A 40 16.45 9.50 1.70
N SER A 41 16.57 10.82 1.89
CA SER A 41 17.55 11.44 2.80
C SER A 41 17.02 11.69 4.22
N ASP A 42 15.74 11.47 4.46
CA ASP A 42 15.09 11.79 5.72
C ASP A 42 15.17 10.63 6.73
N GLU A 43 15.66 10.87 7.93
CA GLU A 43 15.62 9.90 9.04
C GLU A 43 14.27 10.01 9.78
N ILE A 44 13.30 9.15 9.37
CA ILE A 44 11.93 9.16 9.89
C ILE A 44 11.89 8.86 11.39
N SER A 45 12.78 7.98 11.87
CA SER A 45 12.89 7.62 13.30
C SER A 45 13.23 8.80 14.21
N SER A 46 13.82 9.88 13.66
CA SER A 46 14.15 11.10 14.41
C SER A 46 13.01 12.14 14.43
N PHE A 47 11.92 11.89 13.70
CA PHE A 47 10.85 12.86 13.56
C PHE A 47 10.04 13.03 14.84
N ASP A 48 9.73 14.27 15.18
CA ASP A 48 8.76 14.59 16.21
C ASP A 48 7.32 14.30 15.74
N ARG A 49 6.35 14.46 16.64
CA ARG A 49 4.94 14.20 16.35
C ARG A 49 4.41 15.04 15.18
N ARG A 50 4.85 16.28 15.03
CA ARG A 50 4.43 17.18 13.96
C ARG A 50 4.98 16.70 12.62
N ARG A 51 6.28 16.42 12.53
CA ARG A 51 6.91 15.91 11.32
C ARG A 51 6.37 14.54 10.91
N LEU A 52 6.08 13.63 11.86
CA LEU A 52 5.41 12.35 11.57
C LEU A 52 4.00 12.56 10.99
N THR A 53 3.28 13.59 11.44
CA THR A 53 1.97 13.93 10.85
C THR A 53 2.11 14.45 9.43
N GLU A 54 3.10 15.28 9.15
CA GLU A 54 3.42 15.78 7.81
C GLU A 54 3.86 14.63 6.89
N TYR A 55 4.72 13.73 7.39
CA TYR A 55 5.17 12.53 6.69
C TYR A 55 4.00 11.63 6.27
N ARG A 56 3.10 11.28 7.20
CA ARG A 56 1.89 10.50 6.87
C ARG A 56 0.97 11.23 5.89
N ARG A 57 0.93 12.54 5.95
CA ARG A 57 0.07 13.37 5.10
C ARG A 57 0.57 13.41 3.67
N TYR A 58 1.87 13.58 3.45
CA TYR A 58 2.43 13.89 2.15
C TYR A 58 3.19 12.73 1.49
N ASP A 59 3.91 11.93 2.29
CA ASP A 59 4.85 10.96 1.75
C ASP A 59 4.31 9.53 1.76
N VAL A 60 3.29 9.22 2.58
CA VAL A 60 2.77 7.85 2.75
C VAL A 60 1.34 7.70 2.30
N GLY A 61 1.07 6.72 1.46
CA GLY A 61 -0.26 6.21 1.17
C GLY A 61 -0.47 4.87 1.86
N PHE A 62 -1.59 4.71 2.59
CA PHE A 62 -1.95 3.45 3.25
C PHE A 62 -3.09 2.77 2.53
N VAL A 63 -2.96 1.46 2.31
CA VAL A 63 -3.99 0.55 1.83
C VAL A 63 -4.16 -0.55 2.86
N PHE A 64 -5.35 -0.72 3.40
CA PHE A 64 -5.66 -1.68 4.46
C PHE A 64 -6.51 -2.84 3.96
N GLN A 65 -6.50 -3.96 4.68
CA GLN A 65 -7.32 -5.13 4.41
C GLN A 65 -8.83 -4.81 4.45
N PHE A 66 -9.25 -4.00 5.43
CA PHE A 66 -10.62 -3.53 5.57
C PHE A 66 -10.70 -2.09 5.06
N TYR A 67 -10.86 -1.87 3.85
CA TYR A 67 -10.93 -0.67 3.01
C TYR A 67 -10.97 0.68 3.74
N ASN A 68 -11.54 0.77 4.95
CA ASN A 68 -11.66 1.95 5.81
C ASN A 68 -12.30 3.15 5.06
N LEU A 69 -13.33 2.87 4.27
CA LEU A 69 -14.10 3.91 3.58
C LEU A 69 -15.14 4.52 4.51
N VAL A 70 -15.35 5.82 4.36
CA VAL A 70 -16.42 6.54 5.03
C VAL A 70 -17.74 6.19 4.32
N GLN A 71 -18.67 5.54 5.04
CA GLN A 71 -19.83 4.88 4.44
C GLN A 71 -20.86 5.83 3.84
N ASN A 72 -20.95 7.06 4.35
CA ASN A 72 -21.86 8.11 3.90
C ASN A 72 -21.23 9.09 2.87
N LEU A 73 -20.06 8.74 2.35
CA LEU A 73 -19.39 9.45 1.26
C LEU A 73 -19.31 8.55 0.03
N THR A 74 -19.46 9.12 -1.15
CA THR A 74 -19.27 8.44 -2.45
C THR A 74 -17.80 8.01 -2.63
N ALA A 75 -17.52 7.23 -3.68
CA ALA A 75 -16.16 6.85 -4.04
C ALA A 75 -15.28 8.09 -4.24
N LYS A 76 -15.78 9.10 -4.98
CA LYS A 76 -15.10 10.37 -5.22
C LYS A 76 -14.82 11.11 -3.92
N GLU A 77 -15.83 11.34 -3.09
CA GLU A 77 -15.71 12.07 -1.83
C GLU A 77 -14.76 11.34 -0.85
N ASN A 78 -14.70 10.01 -0.85
CA ASN A 78 -13.71 9.25 -0.07
C ASN A 78 -12.28 9.53 -0.52
N VAL A 79 -12.05 9.75 -1.81
CA VAL A 79 -10.73 10.12 -2.35
C VAL A 79 -10.43 11.59 -2.05
N GLU A 80 -11.37 12.50 -2.32
CA GLU A 80 -11.23 13.95 -2.08
C GLU A 80 -10.92 14.26 -0.62
N LEU A 81 -11.55 13.57 0.33
CA LEU A 81 -11.28 13.73 1.76
C LEU A 81 -9.79 13.56 2.10
N ALA A 82 -9.10 12.66 1.40
CA ALA A 82 -7.66 12.46 1.62
C ALA A 82 -6.80 13.50 0.89
N THR A 83 -7.28 14.06 -0.21
CA THR A 83 -6.55 15.05 -1.01
C THR A 83 -6.64 16.47 -0.44
N GLU A 84 -7.72 16.80 0.26
CA GLU A 84 -7.94 18.08 0.93
C GLU A 84 -6.77 18.57 1.79
N ILE A 85 -6.04 17.63 2.38
CA ILE A 85 -4.94 17.92 3.30
C ILE A 85 -3.56 17.85 2.62
N CYS A 86 -3.49 17.56 1.31
CA CYS A 86 -2.26 17.37 0.55
C CYS A 86 -1.84 18.64 -0.20
N LYS A 87 -0.53 18.80 -0.47
CA LYS A 87 0.00 19.98 -1.18
C LYS A 87 -0.18 19.88 -2.70
N GLU A 88 0.07 18.71 -3.25
CA GLU A 88 0.08 18.44 -4.70
C GLU A 88 -0.70 17.14 -4.98
N PRO A 89 -1.99 17.09 -4.63
CA PRO A 89 -2.78 15.90 -4.85
C PRO A 89 -3.03 15.66 -6.34
N LEU A 90 -3.25 14.40 -6.69
CA LEU A 90 -3.79 14.03 -7.99
C LEU A 90 -5.31 14.26 -8.00
N ASP A 91 -5.87 14.48 -9.19
CA ASP A 91 -7.31 14.59 -9.35
C ASP A 91 -8.01 13.29 -8.95
N ALA A 92 -9.11 13.42 -8.19
CA ALA A 92 -9.83 12.28 -7.63
C ALA A 92 -10.52 11.44 -8.72
N GLU A 93 -11.15 12.08 -9.70
CA GLU A 93 -11.86 11.39 -10.79
C GLU A 93 -10.87 10.68 -11.72
N GLU A 94 -9.79 11.34 -12.12
CA GLU A 94 -8.73 10.74 -12.92
C GLU A 94 -8.09 9.55 -12.19
N THR A 95 -7.90 9.66 -10.87
CA THR A 95 -7.32 8.58 -10.07
C THR A 95 -8.28 7.39 -9.97
N LEU A 96 -9.58 7.63 -9.80
CA LEU A 96 -10.62 6.60 -9.84
C LEU A 96 -10.72 5.93 -11.22
N GLU A 97 -10.59 6.70 -12.29
CA GLU A 97 -10.56 6.14 -13.65
C GLU A 97 -9.34 5.22 -13.85
N LYS A 98 -8.15 5.61 -13.39
CA LYS A 98 -6.92 4.81 -13.44
C LYS A 98 -7.05 3.46 -12.72
N VAL A 99 -7.84 3.40 -11.65
CA VAL A 99 -8.10 2.14 -10.94
C VAL A 99 -9.34 1.40 -11.48
N GLY A 100 -9.90 1.84 -12.61
CA GLY A 100 -11.02 1.17 -13.29
C GLY A 100 -12.37 1.39 -12.62
N LEU A 101 -12.61 2.57 -12.04
CA LEU A 101 -13.85 2.93 -11.33
C LEU A 101 -14.57 4.14 -11.95
N LYS A 102 -14.34 4.45 -13.23
CA LYS A 102 -14.98 5.58 -13.94
C LYS A 102 -16.49 5.61 -13.76
N ASP A 103 -17.17 4.46 -13.93
CA ASP A 103 -18.62 4.35 -13.84
C ASP A 103 -19.14 4.20 -12.41
N ARG A 104 -18.27 4.28 -11.41
CA ARG A 104 -18.57 4.10 -9.99
C ARG A 104 -18.26 5.31 -9.10
N ILE A 105 -17.86 6.42 -9.72
CA ILE A 105 -17.40 7.64 -9.04
C ILE A 105 -18.40 8.14 -7.99
N ASN A 106 -19.69 8.09 -8.30
CA ASN A 106 -20.77 8.58 -7.46
C ASN A 106 -21.43 7.49 -6.60
N ASN A 107 -20.91 6.26 -6.60
CA ASN A 107 -21.46 5.18 -5.79
C ASN A 107 -20.97 5.28 -4.33
N PHE A 108 -21.85 4.99 -3.39
CA PHE A 108 -21.51 4.82 -1.98
C PHE A 108 -20.86 3.45 -1.73
N PRO A 109 -20.05 3.28 -0.69
CA PRO A 109 -19.41 1.99 -0.38
C PRO A 109 -20.38 0.80 -0.34
N ALA A 110 -21.60 0.98 0.19
CA ALA A 110 -22.61 -0.07 0.23
C ALA A 110 -23.10 -0.55 -1.16
N GLN A 111 -22.85 0.22 -2.20
CA GLN A 111 -23.20 -0.08 -3.60
C GLN A 111 -22.03 -0.69 -4.39
N LEU A 112 -20.88 -0.86 -3.75
CA LEU A 112 -19.65 -1.35 -4.35
C LEU A 112 -19.33 -2.76 -3.85
N SER A 113 -18.86 -3.62 -4.75
CA SER A 113 -18.28 -4.91 -4.38
C SER A 113 -17.01 -4.71 -3.53
N GLY A 114 -16.57 -5.75 -2.81
CA GLY A 114 -15.33 -5.69 -2.02
C GLY A 114 -14.11 -5.27 -2.84
N GLY A 115 -13.96 -5.78 -4.06
CA GLY A 115 -12.88 -5.39 -4.96
C GLY A 115 -12.99 -3.95 -5.45
N GLU A 116 -14.21 -3.43 -5.66
CA GLU A 116 -14.41 -2.01 -5.99
C GLU A 116 -14.08 -1.11 -4.79
N GLN A 117 -14.50 -1.49 -3.58
CA GLN A 117 -14.14 -0.78 -2.35
C GLN A 117 -12.62 -0.75 -2.14
N GLN A 118 -11.93 -1.86 -2.41
CA GLN A 118 -10.47 -1.91 -2.33
C GLN A 118 -9.83 -0.99 -3.37
N ARG A 119 -10.35 -0.93 -4.60
CA ARG A 119 -9.87 0.02 -5.61
C ARG A 119 -10.10 1.47 -5.21
N VAL A 120 -11.22 1.80 -4.55
CA VAL A 120 -11.42 3.15 -3.96
C VAL A 120 -10.37 3.43 -2.88
N SER A 121 -10.08 2.47 -2.00
CA SER A 121 -9.02 2.61 -0.97
C SER A 121 -7.64 2.85 -1.60
N ILE A 122 -7.32 2.15 -2.68
CA ILE A 122 -6.07 2.36 -3.44
C ILE A 122 -6.07 3.74 -4.11
N ALA A 123 -7.16 4.14 -4.76
CA ALA A 123 -7.29 5.46 -5.37
C ALA A 123 -7.09 6.57 -4.33
N ARG A 124 -7.72 6.44 -3.15
CA ARG A 124 -7.55 7.36 -2.02
C ARG A 124 -6.10 7.48 -1.58
N ALA A 125 -5.37 6.37 -1.52
CA ALA A 125 -3.96 6.37 -1.16
C ALA A 125 -3.09 7.02 -2.26
N LEU A 126 -3.38 6.73 -3.53
CA LEU A 126 -2.65 7.25 -4.70
C LEU A 126 -2.89 8.73 -4.94
N ALA A 127 -4.13 9.20 -4.75
CA ALA A 127 -4.51 10.60 -5.00
C ALA A 127 -3.77 11.59 -4.08
N LYS A 128 -3.28 11.13 -2.93
CA LYS A 128 -2.35 11.92 -2.09
C LYS A 128 -1.02 12.20 -2.76
N ASN A 129 -0.70 11.52 -3.87
CA ASN A 129 0.59 11.58 -4.58
C ASN A 129 1.80 11.22 -3.70
N PRO A 130 1.75 10.13 -2.92
CA PRO A 130 2.76 9.77 -1.95
C PRO A 130 4.06 9.27 -2.62
N LYS A 131 5.17 9.25 -1.87
CA LYS A 131 6.43 8.60 -2.28
C LYS A 131 6.37 7.09 -2.14
N ILE A 132 5.66 6.60 -1.11
CA ILE A 132 5.56 5.18 -0.76
C ILE A 132 4.12 4.78 -0.50
N LEU A 133 3.72 3.61 -1.02
CA LEU A 133 2.48 2.94 -0.69
C LEU A 133 2.76 1.78 0.26
N LEU A 134 2.08 1.77 1.39
CA LEU A 134 2.14 0.72 2.40
C LEU A 134 0.82 -0.04 2.41
N CYS A 135 0.85 -1.33 2.05
CA CYS A 135 -0.33 -2.16 1.89
C CYS A 135 -0.33 -3.29 2.94
N ASP A 136 -1.32 -3.28 3.82
CA ASP A 136 -1.53 -4.32 4.82
C ASP A 136 -2.58 -5.32 4.33
N GLU A 137 -2.14 -6.53 3.96
CA GLU A 137 -2.99 -7.63 3.47
C GLU A 137 -4.02 -7.16 2.40
N PRO A 138 -3.60 -6.49 1.31
CA PRO A 138 -4.51 -5.79 0.40
C PRO A 138 -5.50 -6.72 -0.34
N THR A 139 -5.30 -8.02 -0.28
CA THR A 139 -6.14 -9.05 -0.90
C THR A 139 -6.84 -9.96 0.10
N GLY A 140 -6.59 -9.79 1.40
CA GLY A 140 -7.03 -10.73 2.44
C GLY A 140 -8.54 -10.87 2.63
N ALA A 141 -9.34 -9.91 2.13
CA ALA A 141 -10.80 -9.94 2.17
C ALA A 141 -11.44 -10.18 0.78
N LEU A 142 -10.66 -10.58 -0.22
CA LEU A 142 -11.10 -10.70 -1.61
C LEU A 142 -11.05 -12.16 -2.10
N ASP A 143 -11.90 -12.47 -3.06
CA ASP A 143 -11.79 -13.73 -3.82
C ASP A 143 -10.51 -13.73 -4.67
N TYR A 144 -10.12 -14.92 -5.12
CA TYR A 144 -8.89 -15.14 -5.86
C TYR A 144 -8.73 -14.26 -7.12
N GLY A 145 -9.75 -14.18 -7.95
CA GLY A 145 -9.70 -13.41 -9.20
C GLY A 145 -9.57 -11.91 -8.95
N THR A 146 -10.37 -11.41 -8.00
CA THR A 146 -10.32 -10.00 -7.57
C THR A 146 -8.99 -9.68 -6.90
N GLY A 147 -8.48 -10.58 -6.06
CA GLY A 147 -7.17 -10.42 -5.42
C GLY A 147 -6.04 -10.28 -6.44
N LYS A 148 -6.01 -11.12 -7.48
CA LYS A 148 -5.05 -10.99 -8.59
C LYS A 148 -5.13 -9.63 -9.30
N ALA A 149 -6.34 -9.17 -9.58
CA ALA A 149 -6.54 -7.87 -10.23
C ALA A 149 -6.02 -6.71 -9.36
N ILE A 150 -6.19 -6.78 -8.03
CA ILE A 150 -5.65 -5.80 -7.09
C ILE A 150 -4.11 -5.83 -7.05
N LEU A 151 -3.51 -7.01 -7.00
CA LEU A 151 -2.04 -7.13 -7.02
C LEU A 151 -1.44 -6.59 -8.31
N LYS A 152 -2.08 -6.92 -9.45
CA LYS A 152 -1.69 -6.36 -10.76
C LYS A 152 -1.77 -4.84 -10.75
N LEU A 153 -2.87 -4.28 -10.27
CA LEU A 153 -3.06 -2.82 -10.18
C LEU A 153 -1.94 -2.16 -9.35
N LEU A 154 -1.61 -2.72 -8.19
CA LEU A 154 -0.54 -2.21 -7.32
C LEU A 154 0.84 -2.32 -7.99
N TYR A 155 1.12 -3.44 -8.66
CA TYR A 155 2.38 -3.65 -9.40
C TYR A 155 2.51 -2.68 -10.58
N ASP A 156 1.46 -2.58 -11.41
CA ASP A 156 1.44 -1.68 -12.58
C ASP A 156 1.56 -0.21 -12.12
N THR A 157 0.93 0.15 -11.01
CA THR A 157 1.09 1.47 -10.39
C THR A 157 2.53 1.72 -9.97
N CYS A 158 3.18 0.76 -9.29
CA CYS A 158 4.58 0.84 -8.90
C CYS A 158 5.47 1.11 -10.13
N LYS A 159 5.31 0.32 -11.17
CA LYS A 159 6.15 0.40 -12.39
C LYS A 159 5.88 1.64 -13.23
N SER A 160 4.63 2.03 -13.40
CA SER A 160 4.27 3.19 -14.25
C SER A 160 4.56 4.53 -13.59
N THR A 161 4.50 4.61 -12.24
CA THR A 161 4.69 5.88 -11.52
C THR A 161 6.07 6.02 -10.87
N GLY A 162 6.85 4.94 -10.79
CA GLY A 162 8.13 4.89 -10.06
C GLY A 162 7.97 5.03 -8.53
N LYS A 163 6.74 4.88 -8.00
CA LYS A 163 6.49 4.90 -6.55
C LYS A 163 6.87 3.55 -5.95
N THR A 164 7.45 3.57 -4.76
CA THR A 164 7.74 2.35 -4.02
C THR A 164 6.46 1.78 -3.42
N VAL A 165 6.23 0.48 -3.58
CA VAL A 165 5.08 -0.22 -3.01
C VAL A 165 5.59 -1.33 -2.09
N ILE A 166 5.17 -1.30 -0.83
CA ILE A 166 5.45 -2.36 0.15
C ILE A 166 4.14 -3.04 0.52
N VAL A 167 4.06 -4.33 0.22
CA VAL A 167 2.93 -5.20 0.58
C VAL A 167 3.34 -6.10 1.73
N ILE A 168 2.61 -6.07 2.84
CA ILE A 168 2.74 -7.12 3.86
C ILE A 168 1.64 -8.14 3.70
N THR A 169 1.99 -9.41 3.80
CA THR A 169 1.05 -10.52 3.66
C THR A 169 1.53 -11.80 4.36
N HIS A 170 0.61 -12.68 4.65
CA HIS A 170 0.93 -14.06 5.04
C HIS A 170 0.93 -15.02 3.83
N ASN A 171 0.46 -14.57 2.67
CA ASN A 171 0.40 -15.37 1.45
C ASN A 171 1.76 -15.39 0.73
N GLN A 172 2.44 -16.54 0.80
CA GLN A 172 3.77 -16.70 0.21
C GLN A 172 3.77 -16.74 -1.33
N ALA A 173 2.64 -17.08 -1.95
CA ALA A 173 2.55 -17.13 -3.40
C ALA A 173 2.82 -15.77 -4.06
N ILE A 174 2.45 -14.67 -3.39
CA ILE A 174 2.67 -13.30 -3.87
C ILE A 174 4.16 -12.97 -4.00
N CYS A 175 5.05 -13.67 -3.28
CA CYS A 175 6.50 -13.45 -3.36
C CYS A 175 7.04 -13.59 -4.79
N GLY A 176 6.43 -14.45 -5.61
CA GLY A 176 6.89 -14.68 -6.98
C GLY A 176 6.81 -13.46 -7.90
N MET A 177 5.93 -12.50 -7.62
CA MET A 177 5.78 -11.28 -8.42
C MET A 177 6.57 -10.07 -7.88
N ALA A 178 7.15 -10.19 -6.69
CA ALA A 178 7.87 -9.11 -6.06
C ALA A 178 9.25 -8.90 -6.70
N ASP A 179 9.71 -7.65 -6.77
CA ASP A 179 11.12 -7.34 -7.09
C ASP A 179 12.03 -7.71 -5.90
N ARG A 180 11.50 -7.58 -4.67
CA ARG A 180 12.20 -7.91 -3.43
C ARG A 180 11.27 -8.63 -2.46
N VAL A 181 11.79 -9.67 -1.84
CA VAL A 181 11.09 -10.44 -0.81
C VAL A 181 11.83 -10.32 0.51
N ILE A 182 11.11 -9.94 1.56
CA ILE A 182 11.62 -9.86 2.92
C ILE A 182 10.80 -10.84 3.77
N LYS A 183 11.45 -11.84 4.36
CA LYS A 183 10.79 -12.77 5.26
C LYS A 183 10.99 -12.37 6.71
N ILE A 184 9.90 -12.30 7.46
CA ILE A 184 9.91 -11.98 8.90
C ILE A 184 9.38 -13.19 9.67
N LYS A 185 10.12 -13.58 10.71
CA LYS A 185 9.73 -14.61 11.67
C LYS A 185 10.13 -14.20 13.07
N ASN A 186 9.18 -14.25 14.01
CA ASN A 186 9.41 -13.90 15.43
C ASN A 186 10.08 -12.52 15.60
N GLY A 187 9.61 -11.50 14.89
CA GLY A 187 10.12 -10.12 14.95
C GLY A 187 11.48 -9.90 14.29
N LYS A 188 12.03 -10.89 13.59
CA LYS A 188 13.35 -10.79 12.93
C LYS A 188 13.24 -11.01 11.43
N VAL A 189 14.00 -10.24 10.67
CA VAL A 189 14.21 -10.50 9.25
C VAL A 189 15.08 -11.74 9.10
N THR A 190 14.56 -12.76 8.46
CA THR A 190 15.27 -14.03 8.22
C THR A 190 15.81 -14.15 6.81
N GLU A 191 15.24 -13.39 5.88
CA GLU A 191 15.64 -13.38 4.47
C GLU A 191 15.36 -12.01 3.85
N ASN A 192 16.25 -11.54 2.98
CA ASN A 192 16.06 -10.35 2.15
C ASN A 192 16.65 -10.65 0.77
N THR A 193 15.80 -10.96 -0.19
CA THR A 193 16.20 -11.47 -1.51
C THR A 193 15.66 -10.56 -2.60
N VAL A 194 16.50 -10.19 -3.55
CA VAL A 194 16.11 -9.53 -4.80
C VAL A 194 15.69 -10.61 -5.79
N ASN A 195 14.55 -10.42 -6.45
CA ASN A 195 14.08 -11.30 -7.50
C ASN A 195 14.40 -10.66 -8.86
N GLU A 196 15.33 -11.24 -9.58
CA GLU A 196 15.77 -10.73 -10.89
C GLU A 196 14.72 -10.94 -12.00
N ASN A 197 13.79 -11.86 -11.81
CA ASN A 197 12.77 -12.23 -12.78
C ASN A 197 11.38 -12.34 -12.16
N PRO A 198 10.75 -11.20 -11.76
CA PRO A 198 9.41 -11.22 -11.18
C PRO A 198 8.38 -11.82 -12.15
N LEU A 199 7.53 -12.70 -11.62
CA LEU A 199 6.44 -13.28 -12.40
C LEU A 199 5.31 -12.25 -12.58
N PRO A 200 4.64 -12.24 -13.74
CA PRO A 200 3.40 -11.49 -13.89
C PRO A 200 2.35 -11.92 -12.86
N ALA A 201 1.54 -10.98 -12.37
CA ALA A 201 0.50 -11.26 -11.38
C ALA A 201 -0.47 -12.36 -11.83
N GLU A 202 -0.71 -12.49 -13.14
CA GLU A 202 -1.57 -13.48 -13.76
C GLU A 202 -1.06 -14.93 -13.59
N ARG A 203 0.24 -15.10 -13.34
CA ARG A 203 0.88 -16.41 -13.13
C ARG A 203 0.99 -16.83 -11.67
N ILE A 204 0.57 -15.95 -10.75
CA ILE A 204 0.56 -16.29 -9.32
C ILE A 204 -0.63 -17.19 -9.03
N GLU A 205 -0.40 -18.29 -8.31
CA GLU A 205 -1.41 -19.23 -7.85
C GLU A 205 -1.33 -19.37 -6.32
N TRP A 206 -2.46 -19.24 -5.61
CA TRP A 206 -2.59 -19.44 -4.16
C TRP A 206 -3.94 -20.03 -3.76
#